data_517c37de7a796b188588c7977ed046d9
#
_entry.id   517c37de7a796b188588c7977ed046d9
#
_cell.length_a   1.000
_cell.length_b   1.000
_cell.length_c   1.000
_cell.angle_alpha   90.00
_cell.angle_beta   90.00
_cell.angle_gamma   90.00
#
_symmetry.space_group_name_H-M   'P 1'
#
loop_
_entity.id
_entity.type
_entity.pdbx_description
1 polymer ?
#
loop_
_entity_poly.entity_id
_entity_poly.type
_entity_poly.pdbx_seq_one_letter_code
_entity_poly.pdbx_strand_id
1 'polypeptide(L)'
;MVSAVFHSPRSGHASSARGASPAGPRTAVQAATQVRPEGRDWRALWMAVLPPVLGLALLIGLWALVARLTQGSIPTPYETALQAIDVFSDPFYRKGPNDQGVGWNVLMSLERVAMGFGLAALVGIPTGFVIGRFTFLSRMFNPLISLLRPVSPLAWLPIGLLVFKGANPAAIWTIFICSIWPMVINTAVGVQRVPQDYMNVARVLNLSEWKIATTILFPAVLPYMLTGVRLAVGTAWLVIVAAEMLTGGVGIGFWVWDEWNNLNVKNIIIAIFVIGGVGLILEYALIRVATAFTWEDVKS
;
A
#
# COMPACT_ATOMS: atom_id res chain seq x y z
N MET A 1 -2.56 -47.19 17.21
CA MET A 1 -3.03 -47.35 18.61
C MET A 1 -3.76 -46.06 18.95
N VAL A 2 -4.96 -45.95 19.25
CA VAL A 2 -6.14 -46.62 19.78
C VAL A 2 -7.30 -45.75 19.31
N SER A 3 -8.19 -46.21 18.50
CA SER A 3 -9.53 -46.77 18.78
C SER A 3 -10.60 -45.75 19.15
N ALA A 4 -11.42 -45.58 18.21
CA ALA A 4 -12.86 -45.37 18.10
C ALA A 4 -13.73 -45.62 19.35
N VAL A 5 -14.80 -44.83 19.53
CA VAL A 5 -16.10 -45.37 19.98
C VAL A 5 -17.23 -44.56 19.33
N PHE A 6 -17.99 -45.27 18.52
CA PHE A 6 -19.33 -44.98 18.04
C PHE A 6 -20.34 -45.00 19.21
N HIS A 7 -21.35 -44.13 19.19
CA HIS A 7 -22.65 -44.42 19.76
C HIS A 7 -23.77 -43.81 18.91
N SER A 8 -24.59 -44.68 18.38
CA SER A 8 -25.78 -44.43 17.59
C SER A 8 -27.06 -44.41 18.45
N PRO A 9 -28.19 -43.92 17.93
CA PRO A 9 -29.32 -43.47 18.72
C PRO A 9 -30.37 -44.57 18.96
N ARG A 10 -31.22 -44.39 19.96
CA ARG A 10 -32.44 -45.15 20.14
C ARG A 10 -33.70 -44.34 19.96
N SER A 11 -34.52 -44.84 19.12
CA SER A 11 -35.91 -44.59 18.79
C SER A 11 -36.89 -44.79 19.95
N GLY A 12 -38.02 -44.11 19.88
CA GLY A 12 -39.28 -44.55 20.45
C GLY A 12 -40.06 -43.44 21.18
N HIS A 13 -41.15 -43.07 20.84
CA HIS A 13 -42.49 -43.56 20.71
C HIS A 13 -43.47 -42.40 20.45
N ALA A 14 -44.44 -42.66 19.63
CA ALA A 14 -45.61 -41.86 19.34
C ALA A 14 -46.60 -41.85 20.50
N SER A 15 -47.33 -40.74 20.70
CA SER A 15 -48.76 -40.77 21.14
C SER A 15 -49.47 -39.44 20.94
N SER A 16 -50.51 -39.55 20.19
CA SER A 16 -51.88 -39.04 20.28
C SER A 16 -52.15 -37.53 20.06
N ALA A 17 -52.93 -37.39 19.01
CA ALA A 17 -53.72 -36.24 18.64
C ALA A 17 -54.75 -35.84 19.69
N ARG A 18 -54.98 -34.54 19.86
CA ARG A 18 -56.32 -33.96 20.07
C ARG A 18 -56.36 -32.49 19.65
N GLY A 19 -57.38 -32.21 18.91
CA GLY A 19 -57.79 -31.03 18.25
C GLY A 19 -57.67 -29.70 18.98
N ALA A 20 -57.37 -28.69 18.23
CA ALA A 20 -57.64 -27.30 18.60
C ALA A 20 -58.05 -26.53 17.36
N SER A 21 -59.14 -25.82 17.53
CA SER A 21 -59.94 -24.94 16.69
C SER A 21 -59.10 -23.88 15.97
N PRO A 22 -59.58 -23.33 14.83
CA PRO A 22 -58.86 -22.30 14.09
C PRO A 22 -58.96 -20.97 14.80
N ALA A 23 -57.85 -20.47 15.28
CA ALA A 23 -57.72 -19.11 15.74
C ALA A 23 -57.57 -18.14 14.55
N GLY A 24 -58.40 -17.16 14.50
CA GLY A 24 -58.52 -16.10 13.50
C GLY A 24 -57.23 -15.28 13.28
N PRO A 25 -57.23 -14.38 12.29
CA PRO A 25 -56.03 -13.67 11.85
C PRO A 25 -55.52 -12.74 12.95
N ARG A 26 -54.41 -13.10 13.56
CA ARG A 26 -53.69 -12.16 14.42
C ARG A 26 -53.07 -11.09 13.56
N THR A 27 -53.66 -9.90 13.65
CA THR A 27 -53.06 -8.66 13.23
C THR A 27 -51.60 -8.63 13.59
N ALA A 28 -50.74 -8.67 12.58
CA ALA A 28 -49.34 -8.37 12.75
C ALA A 28 -49.22 -6.92 13.16
N VAL A 29 -49.12 -6.67 14.45
CA VAL A 29 -48.69 -5.39 14.98
C VAL A 29 -47.26 -5.20 14.46
N GLN A 30 -47.12 -4.35 13.48
CA GLN A 30 -45.86 -3.79 13.05
C GLN A 30 -45.18 -3.23 14.30
N ALA A 31 -44.25 -3.98 14.85
CA ALA A 31 -43.26 -3.43 15.76
C ALA A 31 -42.47 -2.42 14.93
N ALA A 32 -42.92 -1.17 14.95
CA ALA A 32 -42.13 -0.05 14.53
C ALA A 32 -40.81 -0.14 15.30
N THR A 33 -39.78 -0.56 14.60
CA THR A 33 -38.40 -0.47 15.10
C THR A 33 -38.16 1.01 15.31
N GLN A 34 -38.36 1.49 16.52
CA GLN A 34 -37.92 2.80 16.94
C GLN A 34 -36.42 2.82 16.73
N VAL A 35 -35.99 3.42 15.64
CA VAL A 35 -34.61 3.88 15.45
C VAL A 35 -34.39 4.88 16.59
N ARG A 36 -33.87 4.39 17.71
CA ARG A 36 -33.33 5.27 18.74
C ARG A 36 -32.27 6.12 18.03
N PRO A 37 -32.31 7.43 18.15
CA PRO A 37 -31.21 8.25 17.70
C PRO A 37 -29.97 7.71 18.44
N GLU A 38 -28.99 7.20 17.67
CA GLU A 38 -27.70 6.79 18.21
C GLU A 38 -27.12 8.01 18.92
N GLY A 39 -27.26 8.04 20.22
CA GLY A 39 -26.58 9.01 21.06
C GLY A 39 -25.10 8.88 20.71
N ARG A 40 -24.47 10.00 20.36
CA ARG A 40 -23.05 10.12 20.00
C ARG A 40 -22.26 9.28 21.00
N ASP A 41 -21.81 8.10 20.54
CA ASP A 41 -21.09 7.13 21.36
C ASP A 41 -19.71 7.70 21.71
N TRP A 42 -19.69 8.47 22.80
CA TRP A 42 -18.47 9.05 23.34
C TRP A 42 -17.38 7.99 23.56
N ARG A 43 -17.78 6.76 23.90
CA ARG A 43 -16.86 5.62 24.03
C ARG A 43 -16.19 5.27 22.70
N ALA A 44 -16.95 5.20 21.62
CA ALA A 44 -16.40 4.95 20.28
C ALA A 44 -15.45 6.08 19.85
N LEU A 45 -15.81 7.34 20.15
CA LEU A 45 -14.94 8.49 19.87
C LEU A 45 -13.64 8.43 20.69
N TRP A 46 -13.73 8.13 21.99
CA TRP A 46 -12.56 7.99 22.85
C TRP A 46 -11.64 6.85 22.38
N MET A 47 -12.22 5.70 22.02
CA MET A 47 -11.46 4.56 21.48
C MET A 47 -10.85 4.82 20.10
N ALA A 48 -11.41 5.73 19.33
CA ALA A 48 -10.85 6.11 18.02
C ALA A 48 -9.73 7.15 18.15
N VAL A 49 -9.81 8.08 19.10
CA VAL A 49 -8.88 9.22 19.21
C VAL A 49 -7.79 8.97 20.27
N LEU A 50 -8.13 8.39 21.40
CA LEU A 50 -7.18 8.24 22.51
C LEU A 50 -5.95 7.38 22.18
N PRO A 51 -6.06 6.18 21.55
CA PRO A 51 -4.90 5.37 21.23
C PRO A 51 -3.89 6.06 20.31
N PRO A 52 -4.30 6.69 19.16
CA PRO A 52 -3.38 7.43 18.31
C PRO A 52 -2.69 8.60 19.04
N VAL A 53 -3.44 9.33 19.87
CA VAL A 53 -2.88 10.46 20.64
C VAL A 53 -1.87 9.98 21.67
N LEU A 54 -2.17 8.89 22.39
CA LEU A 54 -1.22 8.28 23.34
C LEU A 54 0.02 7.74 22.64
N GLY A 55 -0.13 7.12 21.45
CA GLY A 55 0.98 6.67 20.63
C GLY A 55 1.89 7.83 20.21
N LEU A 56 1.30 8.93 19.74
CA LEU A 56 2.05 10.13 19.37
C LEU A 56 2.73 10.76 20.59
N ALA A 57 2.04 10.88 21.72
CA ALA A 57 2.59 11.41 22.96
C ALA A 57 3.77 10.55 23.47
N LEU A 58 3.65 9.21 23.36
CA LEU A 58 4.72 8.29 23.70
C LEU A 58 5.95 8.50 22.77
N LEU A 59 5.73 8.63 21.47
CA LEU A 59 6.79 8.87 20.50
C LEU A 59 7.52 10.19 20.79
N ILE A 60 6.78 11.29 21.02
CA ILE A 60 7.35 12.59 21.35
C ILE A 60 8.06 12.55 22.72
N GLY A 61 7.50 11.86 23.69
CA GLY A 61 8.11 11.68 25.01
C GLY A 61 9.41 10.89 24.95
N LEU A 62 9.44 9.81 24.16
CA LEU A 62 10.66 9.04 23.93
C LEU A 62 11.72 9.85 23.20
N TRP A 63 11.33 10.61 22.17
CA TRP A 63 12.24 11.54 21.50
C TRP A 63 12.80 12.59 22.45
N ALA A 64 11.96 13.24 23.25
CA ALA A 64 12.41 14.21 24.25
C ALA A 64 13.37 13.61 25.27
N LEU A 65 13.12 12.36 25.69
CA LEU A 65 14.02 11.62 26.59
C LEU A 65 15.39 11.36 25.93
N VAL A 66 15.40 10.87 24.68
CA VAL A 66 16.63 10.63 23.93
C VAL A 66 17.40 11.93 23.71
N ALA A 67 16.72 13.04 23.35
CA ALA A 67 17.32 14.34 23.19
C ALA A 67 18.04 14.81 24.47
N ARG A 68 17.44 14.57 25.64
CA ARG A 68 18.08 14.88 26.94
C ARG A 68 19.29 13.98 27.24
N LEU A 69 19.19 12.69 26.94
CA LEU A 69 20.27 11.73 27.21
C LEU A 69 21.49 11.96 26.32
N THR A 70 21.27 12.47 25.10
CA THR A 70 22.35 12.74 24.12
C THR A 70 23.03 14.08 24.31
N GLN A 71 22.73 14.82 25.39
CA GLN A 71 23.39 16.08 25.77
C GLN A 71 23.46 17.10 24.62
N GLY A 72 22.41 17.19 23.79
CA GLY A 72 22.31 18.17 22.70
C GLY A 72 22.76 17.67 21.33
N SER A 73 23.23 16.41 21.19
CA SER A 73 23.54 15.84 19.88
C SER A 73 22.28 15.61 19.04
N ILE A 74 21.14 15.39 19.69
CA ILE A 74 19.82 15.31 19.05
C ILE A 74 18.99 16.49 19.54
N PRO A 75 18.41 17.31 18.63
CA PRO A 75 17.60 18.45 19.00
C PRO A 75 16.29 18.00 19.66
N THR A 76 15.78 18.85 20.53
CA THR A 76 14.50 18.62 21.19
C THR A 76 13.32 18.76 20.22
N PRO A 77 12.16 18.14 20.50
CA PRO A 77 10.95 18.34 19.71
C PRO A 77 10.57 19.81 19.53
N TYR A 78 10.76 20.62 20.55
CA TYR A 78 10.47 22.04 20.52
C TYR A 78 11.37 22.82 19.56
N GLU A 79 12.69 22.62 19.64
CA GLU A 79 13.66 23.25 18.73
C GLU A 79 13.44 22.84 17.28
N THR A 80 13.10 21.59 17.04
CA THR A 80 12.78 21.08 15.71
C THR A 80 11.48 21.69 15.18
N ALA A 81 10.46 21.87 16.04
CA ALA A 81 9.21 22.53 15.65
C ALA A 81 9.42 24.00 15.28
N LEU A 82 10.26 24.73 16.00
CA LEU A 82 10.62 26.11 15.62
C LEU A 82 11.35 26.15 14.28
N GLN A 83 12.32 25.26 14.07
CA GLN A 83 13.03 25.16 12.78
C GLN A 83 12.09 24.77 11.64
N ALA A 84 11.08 23.95 11.90
CA ALA A 84 10.08 23.58 10.90
C ALA A 84 9.27 24.80 10.43
N ILE A 85 8.93 25.74 11.34
CA ILE A 85 8.25 26.98 10.95
C ILE A 85 9.08 27.76 9.94
N ASP A 86 10.40 27.86 10.16
CA ASP A 86 11.30 28.56 9.22
C ASP A 86 11.37 27.83 7.88
N VAL A 87 11.53 26.51 7.87
CA VAL A 87 11.60 25.70 6.65
C VAL A 87 10.30 25.78 5.84
N PHE A 88 9.15 25.80 6.52
CA PHE A 88 7.84 25.89 5.87
C PHE A 88 7.36 27.33 5.62
N SER A 89 8.09 28.37 6.07
CA SER A 89 7.76 29.76 5.75
C SER A 89 7.95 30.10 4.27
N ASP A 90 8.96 29.50 3.62
CA ASP A 90 9.20 29.61 2.18
C ASP A 90 9.64 28.26 1.59
N PRO A 91 8.70 27.29 1.42
CA PRO A 91 9.03 25.94 0.99
C PRO A 91 9.43 25.86 -0.49
N PHE A 92 9.26 26.93 -1.26
CA PHE A 92 9.53 26.97 -2.70
C PHE A 92 10.62 27.98 -3.09
N TYR A 93 11.47 28.39 -2.17
CA TYR A 93 12.59 29.25 -2.49
C TYR A 93 13.59 28.60 -3.45
N ARG A 94 14.33 29.42 -4.22
CA ARG A 94 15.42 29.00 -5.09
C ARG A 94 16.57 30.01 -4.95
N LYS A 95 17.63 29.59 -4.27
CA LYS A 95 18.84 30.40 -4.08
C LYS A 95 20.02 29.94 -4.92
N GLY A 96 19.98 28.67 -5.36
CA GLY A 96 21.02 28.06 -6.17
C GLY A 96 20.54 26.80 -6.90
N PRO A 97 21.42 26.17 -7.69
CA PRO A 97 21.07 24.94 -8.44
C PRO A 97 20.61 23.80 -7.51
N ASN A 98 21.25 23.65 -6.35
CA ASN A 98 20.94 22.62 -5.35
C ASN A 98 20.38 23.19 -4.04
N ASP A 99 20.38 24.53 -3.87
CA ASP A 99 19.81 25.22 -2.72
C ASP A 99 18.38 25.66 -3.03
N GLN A 100 17.46 24.75 -2.77
CA GLN A 100 16.04 24.92 -3.06
C GLN A 100 15.19 24.48 -1.87
N GLY A 101 14.03 25.11 -1.72
CA GLY A 101 13.09 24.82 -0.66
C GLY A 101 12.58 23.36 -0.68
N VAL A 102 12.13 22.89 0.47
CA VAL A 102 11.65 21.51 0.68
C VAL A 102 10.53 21.11 -0.30
N GLY A 103 9.67 22.08 -0.69
CA GLY A 103 8.61 21.84 -1.66
C GLY A 103 9.14 21.43 -3.05
N TRP A 104 10.18 22.10 -3.54
CA TRP A 104 10.81 21.72 -4.81
C TRP A 104 11.50 20.35 -4.72
N ASN A 105 12.18 20.07 -3.61
CA ASN A 105 12.82 18.78 -3.40
C ASN A 105 11.80 17.64 -3.43
N VAL A 106 10.64 17.81 -2.75
CA VAL A 106 9.55 16.83 -2.78
C VAL A 106 8.97 16.66 -4.18
N LEU A 107 8.70 17.76 -4.90
CA LEU A 107 8.14 17.71 -6.26
C LEU A 107 9.04 16.97 -7.24
N MET A 108 10.35 17.23 -7.20
CA MET A 108 11.32 16.54 -8.07
C MET A 108 11.41 15.03 -7.76
N SER A 109 11.37 14.67 -6.47
CA SER A 109 11.31 13.26 -6.08
C SER A 109 10.01 12.58 -6.54
N LEU A 110 8.86 13.27 -6.40
CA LEU A 110 7.56 12.76 -6.87
C LEU A 110 7.52 12.59 -8.39
N GLU A 111 8.11 13.51 -9.16
CA GLU A 111 8.22 13.39 -10.62
C GLU A 111 8.98 12.12 -11.01
N ARG A 112 10.15 11.87 -10.40
CA ARG A 112 10.93 10.64 -10.64
C ARG A 112 10.16 9.38 -10.24
N VAL A 113 9.49 9.43 -9.09
CA VAL A 113 8.62 8.33 -8.64
C VAL A 113 7.52 8.07 -9.66
N ALA A 114 6.82 9.11 -10.12
CA ALA A 114 5.75 8.96 -11.11
C ALA A 114 6.24 8.33 -12.42
N MET A 115 7.41 8.74 -12.90
CA MET A 115 8.01 8.18 -14.12
C MET A 115 8.41 6.71 -13.94
N GLY A 116 9.22 6.41 -12.90
CA GLY A 116 9.73 5.05 -12.67
C GLY A 116 8.62 4.05 -12.34
N PHE A 117 7.67 4.48 -11.49
CA PHE A 117 6.48 3.72 -11.16
C PHE A 117 5.55 3.53 -12.35
N GLY A 118 5.31 4.59 -13.14
CA GLY A 118 4.50 4.51 -14.35
C GLY A 118 5.05 3.51 -15.36
N LEU A 119 6.38 3.53 -15.60
CA LEU A 119 7.06 2.54 -16.43
C LEU A 119 6.91 1.12 -15.84
N ALA A 120 7.07 0.97 -14.52
CA ALA A 120 6.90 -0.32 -13.86
C ALA A 120 5.46 -0.87 -13.99
N ALA A 121 4.45 0.00 -13.93
CA ALA A 121 3.05 -0.38 -14.14
C ALA A 121 2.80 -0.79 -15.59
N LEU A 122 3.29 0.01 -16.54
CA LEU A 122 3.13 -0.23 -17.98
C LEU A 122 3.73 -1.56 -18.42
N VAL A 123 4.85 -1.97 -17.84
CA VAL A 123 5.54 -3.23 -18.19
C VAL A 123 5.12 -4.36 -17.25
N GLY A 124 5.07 -4.11 -15.94
CA GLY A 124 4.84 -5.13 -14.92
C GLY A 124 3.45 -5.72 -14.93
N ILE A 125 2.41 -4.90 -15.13
CA ILE A 125 1.04 -5.39 -15.17
C ILE A 125 0.81 -6.31 -16.38
N PRO A 126 1.09 -5.91 -17.62
CA PRO A 126 0.94 -6.82 -18.78
C PRO A 126 1.80 -8.09 -18.67
N THR A 127 3.05 -7.95 -18.20
CA THR A 127 3.93 -9.10 -17.97
C THR A 127 3.34 -10.05 -16.92
N GLY A 128 2.78 -9.52 -15.83
CA GLY A 128 2.09 -10.30 -14.81
C GLY A 128 0.88 -11.06 -15.35
N PHE A 129 0.08 -10.43 -16.22
CA PHE A 129 -1.03 -11.11 -16.93
C PHE A 129 -0.52 -12.28 -17.78
N VAL A 130 0.51 -12.08 -18.57
CA VAL A 130 1.08 -13.11 -19.45
C VAL A 130 1.67 -14.26 -18.62
N ILE A 131 2.47 -13.96 -17.60
CA ILE A 131 3.05 -14.97 -16.70
C ILE A 131 1.95 -15.74 -15.97
N GLY A 132 0.93 -15.06 -15.47
CA GLY A 132 -0.20 -15.69 -14.76
C GLY A 132 -1.04 -16.58 -15.66
N ARG A 133 -1.23 -16.20 -16.94
CA ARG A 133 -2.06 -16.92 -17.92
C ARG A 133 -1.42 -18.20 -18.41
N PHE A 134 -0.11 -18.22 -18.61
CA PHE A 134 0.60 -19.36 -19.21
C PHE A 134 1.47 -20.06 -18.17
N THR A 135 1.10 -21.29 -17.81
CA THR A 135 1.81 -22.11 -16.81
C THR A 135 3.29 -22.32 -17.17
N PHE A 136 3.60 -22.44 -18.46
CA PHE A 136 4.99 -22.54 -18.92
C PHE A 136 5.82 -21.32 -18.53
N LEU A 137 5.31 -20.11 -18.81
CA LEU A 137 5.97 -18.85 -18.47
C LEU A 137 6.09 -18.68 -16.94
N SER A 138 5.04 -19.02 -16.21
CA SER A 138 5.08 -19.01 -14.77
C SER A 138 6.21 -19.87 -14.19
N ARG A 139 6.35 -21.11 -14.66
CA ARG A 139 7.43 -22.02 -14.25
C ARG A 139 8.82 -21.49 -14.65
N MET A 140 8.95 -20.85 -15.79
CA MET A 140 10.19 -20.29 -16.29
C MET A 140 10.62 -19.02 -15.51
N PHE A 141 9.68 -18.10 -15.24
CA PHE A 141 10.00 -16.81 -14.64
C PHE A 141 10.00 -16.82 -13.10
N ASN A 142 9.23 -17.70 -12.44
CA ASN A 142 9.17 -17.75 -10.99
C ASN A 142 10.56 -17.89 -10.29
N PRO A 143 11.47 -18.76 -10.73
CA PRO A 143 12.81 -18.85 -10.11
C PRO A 143 13.61 -17.56 -10.33
N LEU A 144 13.49 -16.89 -11.48
CA LEU A 144 14.18 -15.63 -11.78
C LEU A 144 13.63 -14.49 -10.91
N ILE A 145 12.30 -14.40 -10.77
CA ILE A 145 11.64 -13.43 -9.90
C ILE A 145 12.08 -13.65 -8.45
N SER A 146 12.12 -14.90 -7.99
CA SER A 146 12.54 -15.25 -6.63
C SER A 146 14.00 -14.91 -6.35
N LEU A 147 14.86 -14.98 -7.36
CA LEU A 147 16.27 -14.60 -7.28
C LEU A 147 16.47 -13.08 -7.27
N LEU A 148 15.75 -12.35 -8.13
CA LEU A 148 16.00 -10.92 -8.36
C LEU A 148 15.21 -10.01 -7.39
N ARG A 149 14.05 -10.46 -6.91
CA ARG A 149 13.20 -9.70 -5.99
C ARG A 149 13.89 -9.27 -4.69
N PRO A 150 14.67 -10.12 -3.99
CA PRO A 150 15.33 -9.74 -2.74
C PRO A 150 16.58 -8.89 -2.93
N VAL A 151 17.00 -8.59 -4.17
CA VAL A 151 18.17 -7.75 -4.43
C VAL A 151 17.89 -6.33 -3.97
N SER A 152 18.83 -5.79 -3.17
CA SER A 152 18.72 -4.43 -2.65
C SER A 152 18.57 -3.40 -3.78
N PRO A 153 17.64 -2.44 -3.65
CA PRO A 153 17.50 -1.33 -4.60
C PRO A 153 18.82 -0.61 -4.88
N LEU A 154 19.63 -0.43 -3.86
CA LEU A 154 20.92 0.26 -3.98
C LEU A 154 21.95 -0.49 -4.82
N ALA A 155 21.79 -1.82 -4.98
CA ALA A 155 22.65 -2.60 -5.88
C ALA A 155 22.34 -2.36 -7.36
N TRP A 156 21.11 -1.95 -7.68
CA TRP A 156 20.70 -1.64 -9.05
C TRP A 156 21.12 -0.23 -9.51
N LEU A 157 21.34 0.69 -8.56
CA LEU A 157 21.67 2.08 -8.87
C LEU A 157 23.00 2.23 -9.63
N PRO A 158 24.13 1.60 -9.25
CA PRO A 158 25.37 1.67 -10.03
C PRO A 158 25.21 1.15 -11.46
N ILE A 159 24.41 0.10 -11.65
CA ILE A 159 24.12 -0.43 -13.00
C ILE A 159 23.37 0.62 -13.81
N GLY A 160 22.37 1.29 -13.21
CA GLY A 160 21.66 2.40 -13.83
C GLY A 160 22.60 3.56 -14.22
N LEU A 161 23.52 3.92 -13.34
CA LEU A 161 24.52 5.00 -13.63
C LEU A 161 25.46 4.62 -14.78
N LEU A 162 25.90 3.38 -14.85
CA LEU A 162 26.77 2.89 -15.93
C LEU A 162 26.04 2.89 -17.28
N VAL A 163 24.78 2.47 -17.30
CA VAL A 163 23.98 2.36 -18.53
C VAL A 163 23.52 3.73 -19.02
N PHE A 164 22.94 4.53 -18.15
CA PHE A 164 22.29 5.79 -18.52
C PHE A 164 23.20 7.01 -18.41
N LYS A 165 24.35 6.91 -17.73
CA LYS A 165 25.35 7.98 -17.58
C LYS A 165 24.79 9.29 -17.00
N GLY A 166 23.71 9.22 -16.22
CA GLY A 166 23.06 10.37 -15.62
C GLY A 166 22.29 10.00 -14.37
N ALA A 167 22.29 10.88 -13.38
CA ALA A 167 21.67 10.69 -12.07
C ALA A 167 20.14 10.46 -12.18
N ASN A 168 19.44 11.35 -12.91
CA ASN A 168 17.98 11.25 -13.08
C ASN A 168 17.52 9.95 -13.75
N PRO A 169 18.04 9.56 -14.93
CA PRO A 169 17.64 8.30 -15.54
C PRO A 169 18.01 7.08 -14.70
N ALA A 170 19.14 7.11 -13.98
CA ALA A 170 19.54 6.02 -13.09
C ALA A 170 18.60 5.86 -11.89
N ALA A 171 18.16 6.96 -11.30
CA ALA A 171 17.17 6.96 -10.23
C ALA A 171 15.81 6.40 -10.72
N ILE A 172 15.32 6.85 -11.88
CA ILE A 172 14.08 6.36 -12.51
C ILE A 172 14.18 4.86 -12.82
N TRP A 173 15.31 4.39 -13.34
CA TRP A 173 15.60 2.98 -13.58
C TRP A 173 15.54 2.17 -12.28
N THR A 174 16.14 2.68 -11.20
CA THR A 174 16.16 2.00 -9.91
C THR A 174 14.74 1.86 -9.34
N ILE A 175 13.92 2.92 -9.45
CA ILE A 175 12.50 2.86 -9.08
C ILE A 175 11.78 1.81 -9.93
N PHE A 176 11.97 1.84 -11.25
CA PHE A 176 11.34 0.91 -12.20
C PHE A 176 11.63 -0.54 -11.82
N ILE A 177 12.92 -0.90 -11.70
CA ILE A 177 13.32 -2.30 -11.44
C ILE A 177 12.84 -2.82 -10.07
N CYS A 178 12.70 -1.95 -9.07
CA CYS A 178 12.24 -2.33 -7.75
C CYS A 178 10.71 -2.39 -7.67
N SER A 179 10.01 -1.53 -8.40
CA SER A 179 8.54 -1.44 -8.38
C SER A 179 7.86 -2.46 -9.30
N ILE A 180 8.58 -3.02 -10.28
CA ILE A 180 8.02 -3.98 -11.23
C ILE A 180 7.60 -5.30 -10.55
N TRP A 181 8.39 -5.78 -9.57
CA TRP A 181 8.18 -7.09 -8.96
C TRP A 181 6.84 -7.22 -8.21
N PRO A 182 6.44 -6.29 -7.33
CA PRO A 182 5.12 -6.33 -6.70
C PRO A 182 3.98 -6.35 -7.71
N MET A 183 4.10 -5.61 -8.82
CA MET A 183 3.08 -5.54 -9.86
C MET A 183 2.97 -6.86 -10.63
N VAL A 184 4.11 -7.40 -11.10
CA VAL A 184 4.17 -8.69 -11.80
C VAL A 184 3.60 -9.81 -10.94
N ILE A 185 4.08 -9.92 -9.69
CA ILE A 185 3.72 -11.03 -8.80
C ILE A 185 2.23 -10.99 -8.45
N ASN A 186 1.72 -9.83 -8.01
CA ASN A 186 0.32 -9.74 -7.59
C ASN A 186 -0.62 -9.92 -8.78
N THR A 187 -0.30 -9.37 -9.94
CA THR A 187 -1.09 -9.57 -11.16
C THR A 187 -1.09 -11.05 -11.58
N ALA A 188 0.08 -11.71 -11.60
CA ALA A 188 0.18 -13.13 -11.96
C ALA A 188 -0.59 -14.02 -10.98
N VAL A 189 -0.48 -13.77 -9.67
CA VAL A 189 -1.26 -14.47 -8.64
C VAL A 189 -2.76 -14.23 -8.84
N GLY A 190 -3.17 -13.01 -9.14
CA GLY A 190 -4.56 -12.69 -9.42
C GLY A 190 -5.11 -13.50 -10.60
N VAL A 191 -4.37 -13.56 -11.72
CA VAL A 191 -4.77 -14.35 -12.90
C VAL A 191 -4.89 -15.85 -12.58
N GLN A 192 -3.96 -16.40 -11.78
CA GLN A 192 -3.98 -17.82 -11.40
C GLN A 192 -5.12 -18.17 -10.45
N ARG A 193 -5.67 -17.20 -9.72
CA ARG A 193 -6.79 -17.41 -8.80
C ARG A 193 -8.17 -17.35 -9.45
N VAL A 194 -8.27 -16.98 -10.72
CA VAL A 194 -9.55 -16.98 -11.44
C VAL A 194 -10.07 -18.40 -11.56
N PRO A 195 -11.32 -18.69 -11.13
CA PRO A 195 -11.90 -20.03 -11.20
C PRO A 195 -11.91 -20.60 -12.62
N GLN A 196 -11.61 -21.89 -12.74
CA GLN A 196 -11.56 -22.57 -14.04
C GLN A 196 -12.90 -22.57 -14.74
N ASP A 197 -14.01 -22.46 -14.02
CA ASP A 197 -15.36 -22.42 -14.60
C ASP A 197 -15.53 -21.23 -15.56
N TYR A 198 -14.98 -20.05 -15.21
CA TYR A 198 -15.00 -18.91 -16.14
C TYR A 198 -14.19 -19.19 -17.42
N MET A 199 -13.08 -19.90 -17.31
CA MET A 199 -12.28 -20.30 -18.47
C MET A 199 -12.97 -21.38 -19.30
N ASN A 200 -13.73 -22.28 -18.68
CA ASN A 200 -14.52 -23.30 -19.37
C ASN A 200 -15.66 -22.63 -20.17
N VAL A 201 -16.39 -21.69 -19.56
CA VAL A 201 -17.43 -20.91 -20.25
C VAL A 201 -16.84 -20.13 -21.43
N ALA A 202 -15.68 -19.48 -21.24
CA ALA A 202 -15.00 -18.76 -22.30
C ALA A 202 -14.64 -19.66 -23.50
N ARG A 203 -14.22 -20.91 -23.25
CA ARG A 203 -13.94 -21.90 -24.29
C ARG A 203 -15.20 -22.34 -25.04
N VAL A 204 -16.29 -22.60 -24.32
CA VAL A 204 -17.58 -22.96 -24.94
C VAL A 204 -18.08 -21.84 -25.86
N LEU A 205 -17.90 -20.59 -25.45
CA LEU A 205 -18.25 -19.39 -26.23
C LEU A 205 -17.23 -19.04 -27.31
N ASN A 206 -16.15 -19.82 -27.47
CA ASN A 206 -15.06 -19.56 -28.43
C ASN A 206 -14.53 -18.12 -28.35
N LEU A 207 -14.36 -17.58 -27.15
CA LEU A 207 -13.83 -16.22 -26.95
C LEU A 207 -12.33 -16.16 -27.33
N SER A 208 -11.94 -15.09 -28.01
CA SER A 208 -10.52 -14.82 -28.26
C SER A 208 -9.76 -14.53 -26.98
N GLU A 209 -8.44 -14.79 -26.92
CA GLU A 209 -7.59 -14.51 -25.74
C GLU A 209 -7.68 -13.05 -25.32
N TRP A 210 -7.76 -12.12 -26.27
CA TRP A 210 -7.96 -10.70 -25.98
C TRP A 210 -9.29 -10.43 -25.26
N LYS A 211 -10.36 -11.07 -25.70
CA LYS A 211 -11.69 -10.92 -25.09
C LYS A 211 -11.75 -11.57 -23.70
N ILE A 212 -11.06 -12.72 -23.52
CA ILE A 212 -10.86 -13.34 -22.22
C ILE A 212 -10.12 -12.41 -21.27
N ALA A 213 -9.00 -11.83 -21.75
CA ALA A 213 -8.18 -10.92 -20.95
C ALA A 213 -8.94 -9.67 -20.50
N THR A 214 -9.70 -9.03 -21.40
CA THR A 214 -10.36 -7.75 -21.10
C THR A 214 -11.70 -7.92 -20.36
N THR A 215 -12.48 -8.97 -20.67
CA THR A 215 -13.86 -9.12 -20.16
C THR A 215 -13.93 -9.99 -18.91
N ILE A 216 -13.01 -10.96 -18.78
CA ILE A 216 -13.03 -11.92 -17.66
C ILE A 216 -11.86 -11.66 -16.70
N LEU A 217 -10.63 -11.71 -17.23
CA LEU A 217 -9.44 -11.65 -16.37
C LEU A 217 -9.25 -10.27 -15.75
N PHE A 218 -9.33 -9.21 -16.53
CA PHE A 218 -9.04 -7.86 -16.05
C PHE A 218 -9.93 -7.46 -14.85
N PRO A 219 -11.27 -7.58 -14.91
CA PRO A 219 -12.13 -7.26 -13.76
C PRO A 219 -11.87 -8.17 -12.55
N ALA A 220 -11.67 -9.48 -12.79
CA ALA A 220 -11.43 -10.44 -11.71
C ALA A 220 -10.07 -10.26 -11.04
N VAL A 221 -9.06 -9.79 -11.77
CA VAL A 221 -7.68 -9.59 -11.30
C VAL A 221 -7.47 -8.19 -10.69
N LEU A 222 -8.38 -7.25 -10.96
CA LEU A 222 -8.25 -5.85 -10.55
C LEU A 222 -7.92 -5.65 -9.06
N PRO A 223 -8.54 -6.34 -8.08
CA PRO A 223 -8.19 -6.19 -6.67
C PRO A 223 -6.73 -6.59 -6.38
N TYR A 224 -6.23 -7.63 -7.04
CA TYR A 224 -4.84 -8.10 -6.92
C TYR A 224 -3.87 -7.12 -7.56
N MET A 225 -4.21 -6.57 -8.73
CA MET A 225 -3.43 -5.53 -9.39
C MET A 225 -3.30 -4.29 -8.50
N LEU A 226 -4.40 -3.82 -7.92
CA LEU A 226 -4.39 -2.67 -7.01
C LEU A 226 -3.53 -2.93 -5.76
N THR A 227 -3.53 -4.16 -5.25
CA THR A 227 -2.62 -4.57 -4.17
C THR A 227 -1.16 -4.48 -4.62
N GLY A 228 -0.83 -4.97 -5.82
CA GLY A 228 0.50 -4.86 -6.42
C GLY A 228 0.94 -3.42 -6.62
N VAL A 229 0.05 -2.58 -7.14
CA VAL A 229 0.25 -1.13 -7.33
C VAL A 229 0.54 -0.43 -6.00
N ARG A 230 -0.24 -0.71 -4.95
CA ARG A 230 -0.03 -0.13 -3.61
C ARG A 230 1.34 -0.49 -3.03
N LEU A 231 1.73 -1.75 -3.10
CA LEU A 231 3.06 -2.20 -2.63
C LEU A 231 4.18 -1.56 -3.44
N ALA A 232 3.99 -1.40 -4.75
CA ALA A 232 4.98 -0.81 -5.64
C ALA A 232 5.21 0.68 -5.37
N VAL A 233 4.16 1.47 -5.08
CA VAL A 233 4.31 2.89 -4.73
C VAL A 233 5.06 3.06 -3.43
N GLY A 234 4.74 2.28 -2.39
CA GLY A 234 5.49 2.29 -1.14
C GLY A 234 6.98 1.99 -1.36
N THR A 235 7.27 0.98 -2.18
CA THR A 235 8.66 0.63 -2.56
C THR A 235 9.31 1.77 -3.35
N ALA A 236 8.62 2.34 -4.35
CA ALA A 236 9.13 3.44 -5.18
C ALA A 236 9.55 4.65 -4.35
N TRP A 237 8.70 5.03 -3.37
CA TRP A 237 8.97 6.16 -2.48
C TRP A 237 10.19 5.92 -1.57
N LEU A 238 10.33 4.73 -1.00
CA LEU A 238 11.52 4.38 -0.21
C LEU A 238 12.80 4.37 -1.06
N VAL A 239 12.72 3.83 -2.27
CA VAL A 239 13.85 3.67 -3.18
C VAL A 239 14.37 5.03 -3.67
N ILE A 240 13.47 5.98 -4.02
CA ILE A 240 13.92 7.28 -4.52
C ILE A 240 14.71 8.06 -3.48
N VAL A 241 14.28 8.08 -2.22
CA VAL A 241 15.01 8.76 -1.15
C VAL A 241 16.44 8.24 -1.05
N ALA A 242 16.62 6.91 -1.04
CA ALA A 242 17.94 6.30 -0.97
C ALA A 242 18.78 6.54 -2.26
N ALA A 243 18.16 6.50 -3.43
CA ALA A 243 18.84 6.75 -4.70
C ALA A 243 19.35 8.21 -4.78
N GLU A 244 18.51 9.18 -4.40
CA GLU A 244 18.88 10.61 -4.41
C GLU A 244 20.00 10.94 -3.42
N MET A 245 20.05 10.29 -2.25
CA MET A 245 21.16 10.45 -1.30
C MET A 245 22.52 10.09 -1.94
N LEU A 246 22.54 9.13 -2.85
CA LEU A 246 23.78 8.65 -3.48
C LEU A 246 24.10 9.34 -4.80
N THR A 247 23.09 9.81 -5.54
CA THR A 247 23.29 10.41 -6.87
C THR A 247 23.45 11.91 -6.84
N GLY A 248 23.02 12.56 -5.78
CA GLY A 248 23.03 14.02 -5.69
C GLY A 248 21.93 14.69 -6.52
N GLY A 249 21.95 16.00 -6.57
CA GLY A 249 21.01 16.84 -7.30
C GLY A 249 19.84 17.31 -6.44
N VAL A 250 18.77 17.83 -7.06
CA VAL A 250 17.56 18.27 -6.36
C VAL A 250 16.67 17.08 -6.04
N GLY A 251 16.23 16.95 -4.80
CA GLY A 251 15.34 15.90 -4.32
C GLY A 251 15.38 15.79 -2.81
N ILE A 252 14.31 15.19 -2.23
CA ILE A 252 14.18 15.09 -0.77
C ILE A 252 15.29 14.23 -0.15
N GLY A 253 15.73 13.17 -0.85
CA GLY A 253 16.83 12.32 -0.40
C GLY A 253 18.16 13.05 -0.41
N PHE A 254 18.44 13.85 -1.45
CA PHE A 254 19.65 14.67 -1.50
C PHE A 254 19.62 15.77 -0.44
N TRP A 255 18.47 16.38 -0.18
CA TRP A 255 18.33 17.37 0.89
C TRP A 255 18.69 16.77 2.28
N VAL A 256 18.24 15.55 2.57
CA VAL A 256 18.66 14.82 3.80
C VAL A 256 20.18 14.65 3.85
N TRP A 257 20.80 14.28 2.74
CA TRP A 257 22.24 14.05 2.65
C TRP A 257 23.03 15.35 2.81
N ASP A 258 22.55 16.45 2.21
CA ASP A 258 23.15 17.77 2.32
C ASP A 258 23.09 18.30 3.76
N GLU A 259 21.92 18.19 4.41
CA GLU A 259 21.75 18.59 5.80
C GLU A 259 22.58 17.72 6.77
N TRP A 260 22.81 16.45 6.43
CA TRP A 260 23.75 15.60 7.16
C TRP A 260 25.20 16.10 7.06
N ASN A 261 25.65 16.47 5.87
CA ASN A 261 26.98 17.03 5.66
C ASN A 261 27.15 18.39 6.34
N ASN A 262 26.09 19.16 6.45
CA ASN A 262 26.03 20.44 7.17
C ASN A 262 25.86 20.27 8.69
N LEU A 263 25.75 19.04 9.19
CA LEU A 263 25.49 18.71 10.60
C LEU A 263 24.20 19.32 11.16
N ASN A 264 23.24 19.59 10.31
CA ASN A 264 21.96 20.19 10.68
C ASN A 264 20.91 19.12 11.01
N VAL A 265 21.03 18.53 12.17
CA VAL A 265 20.16 17.43 12.62
C VAL A 265 18.68 17.87 12.70
N LYS A 266 18.39 19.16 12.95
CA LYS A 266 17.00 19.66 12.96
C LYS A 266 16.32 19.46 11.61
N ASN A 267 16.99 19.86 10.53
CA ASN A 267 16.45 19.70 9.17
C ASN A 267 16.36 18.22 8.75
N ILE A 268 17.28 17.35 9.20
CA ILE A 268 17.19 15.90 8.95
C ILE A 268 15.90 15.34 9.58
N ILE A 269 15.59 15.71 10.82
CA ILE A 269 14.37 15.25 11.47
C ILE A 269 13.11 15.79 10.76
N ILE A 270 13.13 17.06 10.34
CA ILE A 270 12.05 17.65 9.52
C ILE A 270 11.89 16.87 8.22
N ALA A 271 12.98 16.53 7.54
CA ALA A 271 12.94 15.72 6.32
C ALA A 271 12.31 14.33 6.56
N ILE A 272 12.62 13.67 7.68
CA ILE A 272 11.99 12.39 8.06
C ILE A 272 10.46 12.54 8.16
N PHE A 273 9.98 13.60 8.80
CA PHE A 273 8.55 13.87 8.89
C PHE A 273 7.92 14.20 7.53
N VAL A 274 8.62 14.98 6.68
CA VAL A 274 8.17 15.27 5.31
C VAL A 274 8.08 14.00 4.49
N ILE A 275 9.11 13.16 4.51
CA ILE A 275 9.13 11.88 3.79
C ILE A 275 8.00 10.98 4.26
N GLY A 276 7.81 10.86 5.58
CA GLY A 276 6.71 10.10 6.16
C GLY A 276 5.33 10.64 5.77
N GLY A 277 5.15 11.96 5.84
CA GLY A 277 3.91 12.64 5.47
C GLY A 277 3.55 12.45 4.00
N VAL A 278 4.52 12.64 3.10
CA VAL A 278 4.31 12.40 1.65
C VAL A 278 4.00 10.93 1.38
N GLY A 279 4.70 10.00 2.04
CA GLY A 279 4.42 8.56 1.94
C GLY A 279 2.99 8.22 2.36
N LEU A 280 2.50 8.78 3.46
CA LEU A 280 1.11 8.62 3.91
C LEU A 280 0.09 9.19 2.91
N ILE A 281 0.38 10.35 2.33
CA ILE A 281 -0.47 10.98 1.30
C ILE A 281 -0.56 10.09 0.06
N LEU A 282 0.57 9.55 -0.41
CA LEU A 282 0.62 8.62 -1.54
C LEU A 282 -0.17 7.34 -1.26
N GLU A 283 0.01 6.76 -0.08
CA GLU A 283 -0.74 5.55 0.33
C GLU A 283 -2.25 5.83 0.41
N TYR A 284 -2.64 6.93 1.03
CA TYR A 284 -4.04 7.32 1.14
C TYR A 284 -4.68 7.60 -0.22
N ALA A 285 -3.97 8.30 -1.12
CA ALA A 285 -4.43 8.54 -2.48
C ALA A 285 -4.70 7.24 -3.23
N LEU A 286 -3.78 6.25 -3.10
CA LEU A 286 -3.96 4.93 -3.73
C LEU A 286 -5.11 4.12 -3.12
N ILE A 287 -5.30 4.18 -1.80
CA ILE A 287 -6.45 3.54 -1.16
C ILE A 287 -7.75 4.13 -1.72
N ARG A 288 -7.83 5.45 -1.88
CA ARG A 288 -9.01 6.10 -2.47
C ARG A 288 -9.24 5.68 -3.92
N VAL A 289 -8.19 5.60 -4.72
CA VAL A 289 -8.27 5.08 -6.08
C VAL A 289 -8.74 3.61 -6.07
N ALA A 290 -8.14 2.78 -5.23
CA ALA A 290 -8.49 1.37 -5.13
C ALA A 290 -9.97 1.17 -4.74
N THR A 291 -10.47 1.92 -3.73
CA THR A 291 -11.87 1.84 -3.30
C THR A 291 -12.87 2.33 -4.36
N ALA A 292 -12.46 3.24 -5.25
CA ALA A 292 -13.30 3.68 -6.36
C ALA A 292 -13.47 2.61 -7.45
N PHE A 293 -12.53 1.68 -7.56
CA PHE A 293 -12.55 0.60 -8.57
C PHE A 293 -12.93 -0.77 -8.02
N THR A 294 -12.86 -0.98 -6.70
CA THR A 294 -13.39 -2.19 -6.07
C THR A 294 -14.86 -1.93 -5.71
N TRP A 295 -15.77 -2.55 -6.45
CA TRP A 295 -17.14 -2.70 -6.00
C TRP A 295 -17.08 -3.50 -4.72
N GLU A 296 -17.48 -2.90 -3.60
CA GLU A 296 -17.77 -3.67 -2.39
C GLU A 296 -18.84 -4.68 -2.79
N ASP A 297 -18.50 -5.96 -2.71
CA ASP A 297 -19.52 -7.01 -2.71
C ASP A 297 -20.48 -6.65 -1.58
N VAL A 298 -21.67 -6.25 -2.02
CA VAL A 298 -22.80 -5.88 -1.19
C VAL A 298 -22.99 -6.96 -0.15
N LYS A 299 -22.90 -6.54 1.11
CA LYS A 299 -23.29 -7.26 2.31
C LYS A 299 -24.31 -8.37 2.05
N SER A 300 -23.86 -9.60 2.07
CA SER A 300 -24.71 -10.76 2.31
C SER A 300 -24.76 -11.05 3.80
#